data_e289772b53c9e9266eff9c53e321c648
#
_entry.id   e289772b53c9e9266eff9c53e321c648
#
_cell.length_a   1.000
_cell.length_b   1.000
_cell.length_c   1.000
_cell.angle_alpha   90.00
_cell.angle_beta   90.00
_cell.angle_gamma   90.00
#
_symmetry.space_group_name_H-M   'P 1'
#
loop_
_entity.id
_entity.type
_entity.pdbx_description
1 polymer ?
#
loop_
_entity_poly.entity_id
_entity_poly.type
_entity_poly.pdbx_seq_one_letter_code
_entity_poly.pdbx_strand_id
1 'polypeptide(L)'
;MKKNIMIYLLMALVCFGLQSCLFQEEDYFDDSSANRATEEVKQYSELLESASNGWRMEYYIGQDYALGGITLLCKFDGQRVTMASQGYEGDETISSLYKVVSEEATMLTFDTYNAFIHAYAKPQGGGSNPNANLQGDYELSLIHI
;
A
#
# COMPACT_ATOMS: atom_id res chain seq x y z
N MET A 1 18.73 64.73 8.36
CA MET A 1 19.30 63.88 7.33
C MET A 1 19.78 62.53 7.85
N LYS A 2 20.55 62.44 8.94
CA LYS A 2 21.05 61.14 9.46
C LYS A 2 19.95 60.12 9.83
N LYS A 3 18.79 60.57 10.38
CA LYS A 3 17.70 59.69 10.79
C LYS A 3 17.01 59.00 9.61
N ASN A 4 16.88 59.66 8.47
CA ASN A 4 16.26 59.08 7.31
C ASN A 4 17.19 58.08 6.60
N ILE A 5 18.49 58.31 6.62
CA ILE A 5 19.49 57.38 6.07
C ILE A 5 19.44 56.06 6.84
N MET A 6 19.30 56.10 8.18
CA MET A 6 19.25 54.93 9.01
C MET A 6 17.99 54.06 8.73
N ILE A 7 16.86 54.72 8.46
CA ILE A 7 15.60 54.06 8.07
C ILE A 7 15.74 53.33 6.73
N TYR A 8 16.35 53.98 5.74
CA TYR A 8 16.58 53.38 4.41
C TYR A 8 17.56 52.22 4.48
N LEU A 9 18.60 52.31 5.37
CA LEU A 9 19.56 51.23 5.59
C LEU A 9 18.89 50.03 6.24
N LEU A 10 18.00 50.26 7.23
CA LEU A 10 17.23 49.20 7.89
C LEU A 10 16.24 48.52 6.93
N MET A 11 15.59 49.31 6.07
CA MET A 11 14.66 48.79 5.06
C MET A 11 15.37 47.96 3.99
N ALA A 12 16.55 48.37 3.56
CA ALA A 12 17.40 47.60 2.65
C ALA A 12 17.86 46.26 3.27
N LEU A 13 18.21 46.27 4.56
CA LEU A 13 18.60 45.04 5.28
C LEU A 13 17.45 44.01 5.38
N VAL A 14 16.22 44.48 5.61
CA VAL A 14 15.02 43.63 5.62
C VAL A 14 14.72 43.05 4.24
N CYS A 15 14.90 43.80 3.17
CA CYS A 15 14.70 43.30 1.80
C CYS A 15 15.73 42.24 1.40
N PHE A 16 16.97 42.32 1.87
CA PHE A 16 17.98 41.28 1.65
C PHE A 16 17.73 40.00 2.45
N GLY A 17 17.06 40.09 3.61
CA GLY A 17 16.72 38.94 4.46
C GLY A 17 15.57 38.08 3.95
N LEU A 18 14.76 38.59 3.02
CA LEU A 18 13.58 37.87 2.49
C LEU A 18 13.86 37.00 1.25
N GLN A 19 15.09 36.90 0.81
CA GLN A 19 15.48 36.06 -0.33
C GLN A 19 15.75 34.61 0.03
N SER A 20 15.49 34.18 1.28
CA SER A 20 15.75 32.81 1.73
C SER A 20 14.75 31.74 1.18
N CYS A 21 13.78 32.13 0.35
CA CYS A 21 12.80 31.19 -0.20
C CYS A 21 13.03 30.85 -1.68
N LEU A 22 14.21 31.13 -2.24
CA LEU A 22 14.60 30.72 -3.59
C LEU A 22 15.65 29.59 -3.57
N PHE A 23 15.49 28.65 -2.63
CA PHE A 23 16.07 27.33 -2.86
C PHE A 23 15.14 26.62 -3.85
N GLN A 24 15.51 26.60 -5.12
CA GLN A 24 15.07 25.55 -6.02
C GLN A 24 15.64 24.26 -5.41
N GLU A 25 14.76 23.43 -4.83
CA GLU A 25 15.07 22.04 -4.64
C GLU A 25 15.41 21.49 -6.02
N GLU A 26 16.68 21.15 -6.24
CA GLU A 26 17.03 20.36 -7.41
C GLU A 26 16.28 19.05 -7.24
N ASP A 27 15.28 18.83 -8.09
CA ASP A 27 14.59 17.54 -8.15
C ASP A 27 15.62 16.47 -8.49
N TYR A 28 16.06 15.73 -7.49
CA TYR A 28 16.99 14.59 -7.65
C TYR A 28 16.39 13.47 -8.52
N PHE A 29 15.15 13.59 -8.88
CA PHE A 29 14.41 12.61 -9.66
C PHE A 29 13.85 13.29 -10.91
N ASP A 30 14.02 12.66 -12.06
CA ASP A 30 13.52 13.15 -13.35
C ASP A 30 11.99 13.21 -13.41
N ASP A 31 11.28 12.60 -12.42
CA ASP A 31 9.82 12.54 -12.38
C ASP A 31 9.25 12.87 -10.99
N SER A 32 8.02 13.40 -10.95
CA SER A 32 7.34 13.75 -9.71
C SER A 32 7.06 12.50 -8.84
N SER A 33 6.98 12.68 -7.52
CA SER A 33 6.63 11.57 -6.60
C SER A 33 5.28 10.94 -6.94
N ALA A 34 4.31 11.73 -7.38
CA ALA A 34 2.99 11.24 -7.79
C ALA A 34 3.05 10.38 -9.06
N ASN A 35 3.86 10.78 -10.05
CA ASN A 35 4.03 10.01 -11.28
C ASN A 35 4.75 8.69 -10.99
N ARG A 36 5.81 8.70 -10.17
CA ARG A 36 6.51 7.49 -9.75
C ARG A 36 5.57 6.51 -9.04
N ALA A 37 4.75 6.99 -8.10
CA ALA A 37 3.76 6.18 -7.41
C ALA A 37 2.74 5.56 -8.39
N THR A 38 2.27 6.34 -9.36
CA THR A 38 1.35 5.84 -10.40
C THR A 38 1.99 4.76 -11.28
N GLU A 39 3.23 4.99 -11.69
CA GLU A 39 3.96 4.01 -12.50
C GLU A 39 4.25 2.73 -11.72
N GLU A 40 4.59 2.83 -10.43
CA GLU A 40 4.80 1.69 -9.56
C GLU A 40 3.52 0.86 -9.39
N VAL A 41 2.37 1.48 -9.13
CA VAL A 41 1.06 0.81 -9.07
C VAL A 41 0.78 0.05 -10.37
N LYS A 42 1.04 0.67 -11.51
CA LYS A 42 0.86 0.05 -12.81
C LYS A 42 1.79 -1.16 -13.01
N GLN A 43 3.07 -1.02 -12.69
CA GLN A 43 4.05 -2.11 -12.82
C GLN A 43 3.68 -3.32 -11.95
N TYR A 44 3.27 -3.10 -10.70
CA TYR A 44 2.83 -4.21 -9.83
C TYR A 44 1.51 -4.83 -10.30
N SER A 45 0.58 -4.04 -10.82
CA SER A 45 -0.65 -4.59 -11.39
C SER A 45 -0.37 -5.49 -12.60
N GLU A 46 0.46 -5.02 -13.54
CA GLU A 46 0.89 -5.79 -14.70
C GLU A 46 1.67 -7.06 -14.29
N LEU A 47 2.51 -6.96 -13.26
CA LEU A 47 3.25 -8.09 -12.74
C LEU A 47 2.31 -9.15 -12.15
N LEU A 48 1.33 -8.76 -11.33
CA LEU A 48 0.36 -9.68 -10.75
C LEU A 48 -0.44 -10.42 -11.84
N GLU A 49 -0.83 -9.72 -12.91
CA GLU A 49 -1.58 -10.30 -14.02
C GLU A 49 -0.72 -11.15 -14.97
N SER A 50 0.59 -10.97 -14.97
CA SER A 50 1.52 -11.64 -15.91
C SER A 50 1.62 -13.15 -15.68
N ALA A 51 1.34 -13.65 -14.49
CA ALA A 51 1.46 -15.05 -14.14
C ALA A 51 0.30 -15.87 -14.71
N SER A 52 0.49 -16.49 -15.87
CA SER A 52 -0.54 -17.29 -16.57
C SER A 52 -1.11 -18.44 -15.72
N ASN A 53 -0.29 -19.04 -14.86
CA ASN A 53 -0.68 -20.09 -13.91
C ASN A 53 -1.10 -19.57 -12.54
N GLY A 54 -1.10 -18.22 -12.36
CA GLY A 54 -1.35 -17.59 -11.07
C GLY A 54 -0.14 -17.62 -10.14
N TRP A 55 -0.35 -17.15 -8.93
CA TRP A 55 0.62 -17.03 -7.87
C TRP A 55 0.34 -17.99 -6.72
N ARG A 56 1.37 -18.44 -6.06
CA ARG A 56 1.28 -19.10 -4.76
C ARG A 56 1.67 -18.08 -3.70
N MET A 57 0.72 -17.73 -2.84
CA MET A 57 0.91 -16.84 -1.71
C MET A 57 0.94 -17.65 -0.41
N GLU A 58 1.97 -17.45 0.39
CA GLU A 58 2.04 -17.98 1.75
C GLU A 58 1.58 -16.87 2.69
N TYR A 59 0.42 -17.05 3.30
CA TYR A 59 -0.20 -16.08 4.19
C TYR A 59 -0.02 -16.49 5.63
N TYR A 60 0.75 -15.71 6.38
CA TYR A 60 1.05 -15.94 7.79
C TYR A 60 0.14 -15.08 8.66
N ILE A 61 -0.53 -15.71 9.61
CA ILE A 61 -1.59 -15.12 10.41
C ILE A 61 -1.13 -14.96 11.86
N GLY A 62 -1.49 -13.84 12.45
CA GLY A 62 -1.23 -13.56 13.86
C GLY A 62 0.11 -12.88 14.11
N GLN A 63 0.23 -12.33 15.32
CA GLN A 63 1.46 -11.71 15.77
C GLN A 63 2.57 -12.77 15.89
N ASP A 64 3.76 -12.46 15.40
CA ASP A 64 4.93 -13.36 15.42
C ASP A 64 4.67 -14.70 14.71
N TYR A 65 3.75 -14.74 13.74
CA TYR A 65 3.38 -15.95 12.99
C TYR A 65 2.86 -17.10 13.88
N ALA A 66 2.32 -16.78 15.03
CA ALA A 66 1.94 -17.75 16.07
C ALA A 66 0.90 -18.79 15.60
N LEU A 67 0.11 -18.46 14.58
CA LEU A 67 -0.92 -19.33 14.02
C LEU A 67 -0.46 -20.12 12.78
N GLY A 68 0.81 -19.98 12.41
CA GLY A 68 1.36 -20.61 11.20
C GLY A 68 0.92 -19.90 9.92
N GLY A 69 1.19 -20.54 8.79
CA GLY A 69 0.86 -20.03 7.46
C GLY A 69 -0.14 -20.91 6.72
N ILE A 70 -0.88 -20.30 5.83
CA ILE A 70 -1.75 -20.98 4.86
C ILE A 70 -1.28 -20.68 3.45
N THR A 71 -1.38 -21.69 2.57
CA THR A 71 -1.08 -21.52 1.15
C THR A 71 -2.34 -21.11 0.42
N LEU A 72 -2.28 -19.98 -0.28
CA LEU A 72 -3.32 -19.47 -1.16
C LEU A 72 -2.81 -19.50 -2.60
N LEU A 73 -3.63 -19.99 -3.51
CA LEU A 73 -3.41 -19.88 -4.95
C LEU A 73 -4.24 -18.70 -5.45
N CYS A 74 -3.60 -17.75 -6.10
CA CYS A 74 -4.21 -16.48 -6.52
C CYS A 74 -4.02 -16.29 -8.03
N LYS A 75 -5.09 -16.03 -8.75
CA LYS A 75 -5.04 -15.63 -10.16
C LYS A 75 -5.67 -14.27 -10.32
N PHE A 76 -4.87 -13.31 -10.76
CA PHE A 76 -5.28 -11.94 -11.00
C PHE A 76 -5.68 -11.74 -12.45
N ASP A 77 -6.80 -11.04 -12.69
CA ASP A 77 -7.34 -10.74 -14.02
C ASP A 77 -8.13 -9.42 -13.96
N GLY A 78 -7.57 -8.36 -14.52
CA GLY A 78 -8.10 -7.02 -14.45
C GLY A 78 -8.27 -6.54 -13.01
N GLN A 79 -9.49 -6.36 -12.54
CA GLN A 79 -9.79 -5.92 -11.17
C GLN A 79 -10.20 -7.07 -10.24
N ARG A 80 -10.08 -8.31 -10.70
CA ARG A 80 -10.53 -9.48 -9.95
C ARG A 80 -9.39 -10.41 -9.63
N VAL A 81 -9.47 -11.00 -8.45
CA VAL A 81 -8.63 -12.11 -8.05
C VAL A 81 -9.51 -13.33 -7.79
N THR A 82 -9.13 -14.47 -8.36
CA THR A 82 -9.72 -15.77 -8.03
C THR A 82 -8.74 -16.52 -7.16
N MET A 83 -9.20 -16.96 -5.99
CA MET A 83 -8.37 -17.58 -4.97
C MET A 83 -8.87 -18.98 -4.65
N ALA A 84 -7.93 -19.87 -4.32
CA ALA A 84 -8.16 -21.17 -3.72
C ALA A 84 -7.27 -21.33 -2.49
N SER A 85 -7.72 -22.04 -1.47
CA SER A 85 -6.95 -22.28 -0.25
C SER A 85 -6.75 -23.76 0.01
N GLN A 86 -5.55 -24.11 0.41
CA GLN A 86 -5.25 -25.45 0.89
C GLN A 86 -5.91 -25.64 2.27
N GLY A 87 -6.72 -26.67 2.42
CA GLY A 87 -7.40 -26.99 3.69
C GLY A 87 -8.85 -26.51 3.78
N TYR A 88 -9.38 -25.87 2.78
CA TYR A 88 -10.83 -25.72 2.61
C TYR A 88 -11.39 -27.00 2.00
N GLU A 89 -12.45 -27.58 2.58
CA GLU A 89 -13.07 -28.80 2.06
C GLU A 89 -13.70 -28.49 0.70
N GLY A 90 -13.13 -29.05 -0.37
CA GLY A 90 -13.63 -28.95 -1.74
C GLY A 90 -12.76 -28.11 -2.68
N ASP A 91 -13.07 -28.19 -3.97
CA ASP A 91 -12.48 -27.39 -5.04
C ASP A 91 -13.06 -25.95 -5.08
N GLU A 92 -13.40 -25.39 -3.93
CA GLU A 92 -13.98 -24.05 -3.86
C GLU A 92 -12.96 -22.99 -4.22
N THR A 93 -13.32 -22.18 -5.19
CA THR A 93 -12.61 -20.94 -5.50
C THR A 93 -13.50 -19.75 -5.15
N ILE A 94 -12.89 -18.71 -4.57
CA ILE A 94 -13.58 -17.46 -4.27
C ILE A 94 -13.00 -16.37 -5.16
N SER A 95 -13.89 -15.62 -5.82
CA SER A 95 -13.50 -14.47 -6.63
C SER A 95 -13.94 -13.18 -5.96
N SER A 96 -13.01 -12.24 -5.82
CA SER A 96 -13.22 -10.93 -5.19
C SER A 96 -12.57 -9.81 -6.01
N LEU A 97 -12.84 -8.55 -5.67
CA LEU A 97 -12.12 -7.41 -6.23
C LEU A 97 -10.84 -7.18 -5.44
N TYR A 98 -9.81 -6.75 -6.15
CA TYR A 98 -8.55 -6.29 -5.58
C TYR A 98 -8.13 -4.97 -6.20
N LYS A 99 -7.23 -4.28 -5.55
CA LYS A 99 -6.52 -3.11 -6.07
C LYS A 99 -5.06 -3.15 -5.66
N VAL A 100 -4.22 -2.53 -6.48
CA VAL A 100 -2.91 -2.06 -6.06
C VAL A 100 -3.03 -0.56 -5.82
N VAL A 101 -2.63 -0.10 -4.65
CA VAL A 101 -2.69 1.31 -4.24
C VAL A 101 -1.32 1.78 -3.77
N SER A 102 -1.07 3.07 -3.87
CA SER A 102 0.13 3.70 -3.32
C SER A 102 -0.30 4.75 -2.30
N GLU A 103 -0.13 4.40 -1.02
CA GLU A 103 -0.37 5.30 0.11
C GLU A 103 0.96 5.59 0.82
N GLU A 104 1.25 4.95 1.95
CA GLU A 104 2.58 5.00 2.58
C GLU A 104 3.60 4.08 1.89
N ALA A 105 3.12 3.04 1.25
CA ALA A 105 3.84 2.10 0.40
C ALA A 105 2.92 1.59 -0.71
N THR A 106 3.46 0.86 -1.69
CA THR A 106 2.64 0.17 -2.66
C THR A 106 2.04 -1.09 -2.03
N MET A 107 0.72 -1.18 -2.00
CA MET A 107 -0.03 -2.22 -1.32
C MET A 107 -1.01 -2.92 -2.24
N LEU A 108 -1.14 -4.23 -2.05
CA LEU A 108 -2.23 -5.05 -2.59
C LEU A 108 -3.35 -5.08 -1.55
N THR A 109 -4.54 -4.60 -1.91
CA THR A 109 -5.71 -4.62 -1.04
C THR A 109 -6.85 -5.43 -1.67
N PHE A 110 -7.59 -6.15 -0.85
CA PHE A 110 -8.75 -6.94 -1.26
C PHE A 110 -10.04 -6.17 -0.93
N ASP A 111 -10.60 -5.50 -1.93
CA ASP A 111 -11.69 -4.53 -1.76
C ASP A 111 -13.05 -5.14 -1.40
N THR A 112 -13.30 -6.38 -1.80
CA THR A 112 -14.55 -7.07 -1.47
C THR A 112 -14.27 -8.32 -0.65
N TYR A 113 -15.24 -8.69 0.18
CA TYR A 113 -15.09 -9.80 1.09
C TYR A 113 -14.66 -11.08 0.38
N ASN A 114 -13.52 -11.63 0.81
CA ASN A 114 -12.99 -12.91 0.42
C ASN A 114 -12.72 -13.71 1.68
N ALA A 115 -13.40 -14.86 1.86
CA ALA A 115 -13.31 -15.63 3.09
C ALA A 115 -11.89 -16.15 3.37
N PHE A 116 -11.06 -16.37 2.33
CA PHE A 116 -9.69 -16.84 2.50
C PHE A 116 -8.74 -15.81 3.12
N ILE A 117 -9.11 -14.52 3.09
CA ILE A 117 -8.34 -13.42 3.67
C ILE A 117 -9.09 -12.81 4.84
N HIS A 118 -10.32 -12.28 4.58
CA HIS A 118 -11.04 -11.48 5.55
C HIS A 118 -11.56 -12.25 6.76
N ALA A 119 -11.69 -13.59 6.67
CA ALA A 119 -12.07 -14.38 7.84
C ALA A 119 -11.08 -14.23 8.98
N TYR A 120 -9.80 -14.03 8.66
CA TYR A 120 -8.72 -13.88 9.63
C TYR A 120 -8.50 -12.44 10.11
N ALA A 121 -9.01 -11.46 9.36
CA ALA A 121 -8.91 -10.04 9.66
C ALA A 121 -10.08 -9.51 10.52
N LYS A 122 -11.02 -10.37 10.91
CA LYS A 122 -12.19 -9.96 11.70
C LYS A 122 -11.79 -9.51 13.10
N PRO A 123 -12.16 -8.29 13.53
CA PRO A 123 -11.96 -7.88 14.91
C PRO A 123 -12.77 -8.76 15.87
N GLN A 124 -12.34 -8.84 17.11
CA GLN A 124 -13.04 -9.58 18.16
C GLN A 124 -14.42 -8.94 18.42
N GLY A 125 -15.45 -9.51 17.82
CA GLY A 125 -16.84 -9.11 18.03
C GLY A 125 -17.62 -10.31 18.56
N GLY A 126 -18.31 -10.14 19.67
CA GLY A 126 -18.99 -11.19 20.44
C GLY A 126 -19.74 -12.20 19.58
N GLY A 127 -19.31 -13.44 19.63
CA GLY A 127 -19.88 -14.59 18.93
C GLY A 127 -18.88 -15.72 18.81
N SER A 128 -19.41 -16.92 18.59
CA SER A 128 -18.61 -18.16 18.50
C SER A 128 -17.84 -18.29 17.17
N ASN A 129 -17.24 -17.21 16.67
CA ASN A 129 -16.39 -17.31 15.48
C ASN A 129 -14.96 -17.69 15.89
N PRO A 130 -14.50 -18.93 15.61
CA PRO A 130 -13.17 -19.37 15.98
C PRO A 130 -12.05 -18.57 15.31
N ASN A 131 -12.36 -17.84 14.23
CA ASN A 131 -11.40 -17.03 13.48
C ASN A 131 -11.45 -15.54 13.86
N ALA A 132 -12.17 -15.16 14.93
CA ALA A 132 -12.20 -13.78 15.39
C ALA A 132 -10.88 -13.41 16.07
N ASN A 133 -10.37 -12.21 15.80
CA ASN A 133 -9.16 -11.66 16.42
C ASN A 133 -7.85 -12.44 16.11
N LEU A 134 -7.76 -13.03 14.93
CA LEU A 134 -6.55 -13.74 14.51
C LEU A 134 -5.46 -12.81 13.97
N GLN A 135 -5.73 -11.49 13.94
CA GLN A 135 -4.78 -10.46 13.48
C GLN A 135 -4.27 -10.69 12.05
N GLY A 136 -5.14 -11.21 11.20
CA GLY A 136 -4.88 -11.27 9.77
C GLY A 136 -5.03 -9.88 9.14
N ASP A 137 -4.38 -9.68 8.01
CA ASP A 137 -4.44 -8.44 7.24
C ASP A 137 -5.00 -8.72 5.85
N TYR A 138 -5.70 -7.76 5.27
CA TYR A 138 -6.17 -7.80 3.89
C TYR A 138 -5.54 -6.69 3.03
N GLU A 139 -4.63 -5.93 3.62
CA GLU A 139 -3.78 -4.93 2.98
C GLU A 139 -2.32 -5.39 3.08
N LEU A 140 -1.75 -5.82 1.96
CA LEU A 140 -0.44 -6.44 1.91
C LEU A 140 0.55 -5.52 1.21
N SER A 141 1.60 -5.12 1.91
CA SER A 141 2.67 -4.31 1.33
C SER A 141 3.45 -5.10 0.27
N LEU A 142 3.58 -4.52 -0.92
CA LEU A 142 4.37 -5.06 -2.03
C LEU A 142 5.76 -4.45 -1.99
N ILE A 143 6.69 -5.09 -1.29
CA ILE A 143 8.06 -4.58 -1.14
C ILE A 143 9.00 -5.22 -2.17
N HIS A 144 8.88 -6.50 -2.39
CA HIS A 144 9.66 -7.26 -3.37
C HIS A 144 8.82 -8.44 -3.88
N ILE A 145 8.47 -8.42 -5.16
CA ILE A 145 7.87 -9.53 -5.85
C ILE A 145 8.85 -10.06 -6.90
#